data_c2a35ee5ff6c2092d4932b72c97b5a99
#
_entry.id   c2a35ee5ff6c2092d4932b72c97b5a99
#
_cell.length_a   1.000
_cell.length_b   1.000
_cell.length_c   1.000
_cell.angle_alpha   90.00
_cell.angle_beta   90.00
_cell.angle_gamma   90.00
#
_symmetry.space_group_name_H-M   'P 1'
#
loop_
_entity.id
_entity.type
_entity.pdbx_description
1 polymer ?
#
loop_
_entity_poly.entity_id
_entity_poly.type
_entity_poly.pdbx_seq_one_letter_code
_entity_poly.pdbx_strand_id
1 'polypeptide(L)'
;MKKSNTKKNKTLKKREWKNMKPHSNKSRINMKNKYGNKCFLEPRRMKYPICSKFTGKQECMGLRAADYYLNINIGKSQNLLKRQDKTSKKKNKEITRKLKKYLKIKKKSDTLKNKVC
;
A
#
# COMPACT_ATOMS: atom_id res chain seq x y z
N MET A 1 -11.35 25.13 26.14
CA MET A 1 -10.33 25.16 25.10
C MET A 1 -9.77 23.81 24.75
N LYS A 2 -9.41 22.98 25.73
CA LYS A 2 -8.89 21.63 25.46
C LYS A 2 -9.91 20.77 24.71
N LYS A 3 -11.20 20.88 24.99
CA LYS A 3 -12.25 20.10 24.33
C LYS A 3 -12.39 20.47 22.86
N SER A 4 -12.29 21.75 22.47
CA SER A 4 -12.41 22.13 21.07
C SER A 4 -11.16 21.71 20.27
N ASN A 5 -9.98 21.78 20.88
CA ASN A 5 -8.75 21.28 20.27
C ASN A 5 -8.80 19.77 20.09
N THR A 6 -9.37 19.03 21.06
CA THR A 6 -9.54 17.59 20.97
C THR A 6 -10.48 17.21 19.82
N LYS A 7 -11.58 17.94 19.64
CA LYS A 7 -12.50 17.73 18.53
C LYS A 7 -11.84 18.00 17.18
N LYS A 8 -11.08 19.09 17.06
CA LYS A 8 -10.32 19.39 15.85
C LYS A 8 -9.31 18.31 15.56
N ASN A 9 -8.60 17.83 16.57
CA ASN A 9 -7.63 16.76 16.42
C ASN A 9 -8.28 15.45 15.97
N LYS A 10 -9.45 15.11 16.49
CA LYS A 10 -10.21 13.93 16.06
C LYS A 10 -10.61 14.03 14.59
N THR A 11 -11.07 15.20 14.16
CA THR A 11 -11.45 15.44 12.76
C THR A 11 -10.25 15.33 11.85
N LEU A 12 -9.12 15.94 12.25
CA LEU A 12 -7.86 15.84 11.49
C LEU A 12 -7.33 14.41 11.46
N LYS A 13 -7.41 13.69 12.59
CA LYS A 13 -6.98 12.28 12.68
C LYS A 13 -7.79 11.38 11.75
N LYS A 14 -9.08 11.63 11.58
CA LYS A 14 -9.90 10.86 10.63
C LYS A 14 -9.43 11.02 9.19
N ARG A 15 -8.78 12.14 8.86
CA ARG A 15 -8.23 12.40 7.53
C ARG A 15 -6.83 11.83 7.35
N GLU A 16 -6.19 11.38 8.42
CA GLU A 16 -4.89 10.74 8.32
C GLU A 16 -5.06 9.33 7.77
N TRP A 17 -4.15 8.94 6.88
CA TRP A 17 -4.21 7.63 6.24
C TRP A 17 -4.24 6.49 7.23
N LYS A 18 -3.45 6.57 8.32
CA LYS A 18 -3.44 5.53 9.35
C LYS A 18 -4.81 5.25 9.96
N ASN A 19 -5.72 6.21 9.92
CA ASN A 19 -7.08 6.06 10.45
C ASN A 19 -8.08 5.67 9.37
N MET A 20 -7.75 5.90 8.10
CA MET A 20 -8.61 5.57 6.96
C MET A 20 -8.35 4.18 6.38
N LYS A 21 -7.13 3.67 6.55
CA LYS A 21 -6.78 2.37 5.99
C LYS A 21 -7.40 1.20 6.76
N PRO A 22 -7.67 0.07 6.11
CA PRO A 22 -8.09 -1.14 6.81
C PRO A 22 -6.90 -1.74 7.54
N HIS A 23 -7.00 -1.93 8.86
CA HIS A 23 -5.88 -2.40 9.69
C HIS A 23 -5.81 -3.92 9.82
N SER A 24 -6.97 -4.57 9.97
CA SER A 24 -7.02 -6.02 10.19
C SER A 24 -7.34 -6.76 8.90
N ASN A 25 -7.08 -8.06 8.88
CA ASN A 25 -7.50 -8.91 7.76
C ASN A 25 -9.02 -8.85 7.56
N LYS A 26 -9.77 -8.82 8.64
CA LYS A 26 -11.23 -8.70 8.60
C LYS A 26 -11.65 -7.40 7.91
N SER A 27 -11.03 -6.27 8.27
CA SER A 27 -11.30 -4.98 7.63
C SER A 27 -10.95 -5.00 6.15
N ARG A 28 -9.85 -5.65 5.77
CA ARG A 28 -9.43 -5.77 4.38
C ARG A 28 -10.40 -6.62 3.58
N ILE A 29 -10.85 -7.74 4.13
CA ILE A 29 -11.84 -8.61 3.50
C ILE A 29 -13.16 -7.84 3.31
N ASN A 30 -13.60 -7.13 4.34
CA ASN A 30 -14.82 -6.33 4.26
C ASN A 30 -14.72 -5.25 3.17
N MET A 31 -13.58 -4.58 3.09
CA MET A 31 -13.33 -3.56 2.06
C MET A 31 -13.36 -4.16 0.65
N LYS A 32 -12.71 -5.30 0.46
CA LYS A 32 -12.70 -6.00 -0.83
C LYS A 32 -14.10 -6.44 -1.24
N ASN A 33 -14.86 -7.00 -0.30
CA ASN A 33 -16.22 -7.46 -0.55
C ASN A 33 -17.18 -6.31 -0.85
N LYS A 34 -17.01 -5.18 -0.17
CA LYS A 34 -17.91 -4.04 -0.30
C LYS A 34 -17.57 -3.15 -1.50
N TYR A 35 -16.28 -2.90 -1.75
CA TYR A 35 -15.83 -1.94 -2.75
C TYR A 35 -15.09 -2.55 -3.92
N GLY A 36 -14.65 -3.79 -3.80
CA GLY A 36 -14.01 -4.51 -4.89
C GLY A 36 -12.49 -4.37 -4.94
N ASN A 37 -11.94 -4.87 -6.03
CA ASN A 37 -10.49 -4.97 -6.21
C ASN A 37 -9.80 -3.61 -6.39
N LYS A 38 -10.54 -2.57 -6.76
CA LYS A 38 -9.99 -1.23 -7.00
C LYS A 38 -9.34 -0.61 -5.76
N CYS A 39 -9.66 -1.13 -4.57
CA CYS A 39 -9.16 -0.60 -3.30
C CYS A 39 -7.80 -1.14 -2.89
N PHE A 40 -7.24 -2.06 -3.65
CA PHE A 40 -5.92 -2.66 -3.38
C PHE A 40 -5.07 -2.63 -4.65
N LEU A 41 -3.79 -2.29 -4.52
CA LEU A 41 -2.87 -2.40 -5.64
C LEU A 41 -2.57 -3.88 -5.94
N GLU A 42 -2.60 -4.73 -4.92
CA GLU A 42 -2.48 -6.18 -5.05
C GLU A 42 -3.73 -6.84 -4.45
N PRO A 43 -4.85 -6.91 -5.20
CA PRO A 43 -6.13 -7.39 -4.64
C PRO A 43 -6.12 -8.84 -4.20
N ARG A 44 -5.37 -9.69 -4.90
CA ARG A 44 -5.30 -11.12 -4.62
C ARG A 44 -4.90 -11.40 -3.16
N ARG A 45 -3.92 -10.64 -2.65
CA ARG A 45 -3.45 -10.76 -1.27
C ARG A 45 -3.97 -9.66 -0.36
N MET A 46 -4.81 -8.78 -0.88
CA MET A 46 -5.32 -7.61 -0.15
C MET A 46 -4.19 -6.75 0.42
N LYS A 47 -3.13 -6.57 -0.37
CA LYS A 47 -1.98 -5.75 -0.01
C LYS A 47 -2.06 -4.38 -0.67
N TYR A 48 -1.41 -3.42 -0.03
CA TYR A 48 -1.35 -2.03 -0.47
C TYR A 48 -2.74 -1.44 -0.64
N PRO A 49 -3.51 -1.33 0.47
CA PRO A 49 -4.83 -0.71 0.42
C PRO A 49 -4.70 0.77 0.08
N ILE A 50 -5.56 1.27 -0.80
CA ILE A 50 -5.53 2.64 -1.28
C ILE A 50 -6.86 3.38 -1.12
N CYS A 51 -7.88 2.70 -0.61
CA CYS A 51 -9.19 3.31 -0.37
C CYS A 51 -9.37 3.63 1.11
N SER A 52 -10.14 4.69 1.40
CA SER A 52 -10.64 4.92 2.74
C SER A 52 -11.68 3.87 3.11
N LYS A 53 -11.55 3.28 4.30
CA LYS A 53 -12.56 2.33 4.82
C LYS A 53 -13.90 2.99 5.09
N PHE A 54 -13.93 4.32 5.20
CA PHE A 54 -15.15 5.07 5.46
C PHE A 54 -15.94 5.38 4.19
N THR A 55 -15.26 5.63 3.08
CA THR A 55 -15.90 6.06 1.83
C THR A 55 -15.77 5.07 0.69
N GLY A 56 -14.78 4.17 0.76
CA GLY A 56 -14.48 3.26 -0.34
C GLY A 56 -13.88 3.93 -1.55
N LYS A 57 -13.48 5.19 -1.42
CA LYS A 57 -12.84 5.94 -2.51
C LYS A 57 -11.33 5.82 -2.43
N GLN A 58 -10.69 5.75 -3.59
CA GLN A 58 -9.23 5.78 -3.69
C GLN A 58 -8.72 7.13 -3.18
N GLU A 59 -7.71 7.08 -2.31
CA GLU A 59 -7.15 8.25 -1.67
C GLU A 59 -5.70 8.46 -2.09
N CYS A 60 -5.33 9.71 -2.36
CA CYS A 60 -3.96 10.07 -2.69
C CYS A 60 -2.99 9.67 -1.57
N MET A 61 -3.38 9.85 -0.32
CA MET A 61 -2.57 9.46 0.83
C MET A 61 -2.34 7.96 0.86
N GLY A 62 -3.34 7.17 0.49
CA GLY A 62 -3.20 5.72 0.39
C GLY A 62 -2.21 5.31 -0.69
N LEU A 63 -2.26 5.97 -1.84
CA LEU A 63 -1.32 5.73 -2.92
C LEU A 63 0.12 6.11 -2.53
N ARG A 64 0.29 7.21 -1.82
CA ARG A 64 1.61 7.64 -1.31
C ARG A 64 2.17 6.65 -0.30
N ALA A 65 1.32 6.15 0.60
CA ALA A 65 1.73 5.14 1.58
C ALA A 65 2.11 3.84 0.90
N ALA A 66 1.31 3.37 -0.06
CA ALA A 66 1.61 2.17 -0.83
C ALA A 66 2.93 2.32 -1.58
N ASP A 67 3.15 3.47 -2.18
CA ASP A 67 4.37 3.79 -2.91
C ASP A 67 5.61 3.73 -2.01
N TYR A 68 5.50 4.26 -0.81
CA TYR A 68 6.55 4.22 0.19
C TYR A 68 6.96 2.78 0.51
N TYR A 69 5.99 1.90 0.78
CA TYR A 69 6.28 0.50 1.08
C TYR A 69 6.80 -0.26 -0.15
N LEU A 70 6.28 0.05 -1.33
CA LEU A 70 6.77 -0.54 -2.58
C LEU A 70 8.24 -0.18 -2.81
N ASN A 71 8.61 1.07 -2.60
CA ASN A 71 9.99 1.52 -2.76
C ASN A 71 10.92 0.82 -1.78
N ILE A 72 10.49 0.61 -0.53
CA ILE A 72 11.26 -0.16 0.45
C ILE A 72 11.46 -1.59 -0.03
N ASN A 73 10.40 -2.25 -0.48
CA ASN A 73 10.46 -3.64 -0.94
C ASN A 73 11.32 -3.79 -2.20
N ILE A 74 11.23 -2.84 -3.13
CA ILE A 74 12.07 -2.80 -4.33
C ILE A 74 13.54 -2.65 -3.93
N GLY A 75 13.85 -1.70 -3.05
CA GLY A 75 15.21 -1.46 -2.57
C GLY A 75 15.81 -2.68 -1.88
N LYS A 76 15.04 -3.34 -1.02
CA LYS A 76 15.49 -4.57 -0.34
C LYS A 76 15.79 -5.68 -1.35
N SER A 77 14.95 -5.88 -2.34
CA SER A 77 15.15 -6.89 -3.37
C SER A 77 16.40 -6.60 -4.20
N GLN A 78 16.59 -5.35 -4.59
CA GLN A 78 17.78 -4.94 -5.34
C GLN A 78 19.06 -5.15 -4.53
N ASN A 79 19.05 -4.83 -3.24
CA ASN A 79 20.19 -5.03 -2.35
C ASN A 79 20.51 -6.52 -2.19
N LEU A 80 19.50 -7.36 -2.05
CA LEU A 80 19.68 -8.81 -1.98
C LEU A 80 20.32 -9.36 -3.24
N LEU A 81 19.91 -8.87 -4.42
CA LEU A 81 20.49 -9.27 -5.69
C LEU A 81 21.94 -8.82 -5.84
N LYS A 82 22.29 -7.67 -5.30
CA LYS A 82 23.68 -7.18 -5.31
C LYS A 82 24.61 -8.01 -4.43
N ARG A 83 24.08 -8.65 -3.39
CA ARG A 83 24.82 -9.49 -2.45
C ARG A 83 24.87 -10.96 -2.87
N GLN A 84 24.48 -11.28 -4.07
CA GLN A 84 24.17 -12.64 -4.48
C GLN A 84 25.38 -13.57 -4.70
N ASP A 85 26.59 -13.10 -4.51
CA ASP A 85 27.79 -13.93 -4.71
C ASP A 85 27.76 -15.24 -3.94
N LYS A 86 26.98 -15.30 -2.87
CA LYS A 86 26.85 -16.44 -1.99
C LYS A 86 25.43 -17.01 -1.94
N THR A 87 24.52 -16.52 -2.77
CA THR A 87 23.12 -16.94 -2.74
C THR A 87 22.86 -18.00 -3.81
N SER A 88 22.06 -19.02 -3.51
CA SER A 88 21.71 -20.04 -4.48
C SER A 88 20.94 -19.44 -5.66
N LYS A 89 21.12 -20.04 -6.84
CA LYS A 89 20.38 -19.61 -8.05
C LYS A 89 18.87 -19.64 -7.83
N LYS A 90 18.39 -20.57 -7.01
CA LYS A 90 16.97 -20.71 -6.69
C LYS A 90 16.43 -19.50 -5.93
N LYS A 91 17.17 -19.01 -4.92
CA LYS A 91 16.81 -17.79 -4.18
C LYS A 91 16.84 -16.56 -5.10
N ASN A 92 17.81 -16.47 -5.99
CA ASN A 92 17.94 -15.35 -6.93
C ASN A 92 16.75 -15.29 -7.88
N LYS A 93 16.28 -16.43 -8.38
CA LYS A 93 15.08 -16.48 -9.22
C LYS A 93 13.85 -15.99 -8.47
N GLU A 94 13.71 -16.39 -7.20
CA GLU A 94 12.59 -15.98 -6.37
C GLU A 94 12.62 -14.48 -6.09
N ILE A 95 13.78 -13.94 -5.74
CA ILE A 95 13.96 -12.50 -5.50
C ILE A 95 13.67 -11.71 -6.77
N THR A 96 14.16 -12.15 -7.91
CA THR A 96 13.91 -11.51 -9.20
C THR A 96 12.42 -11.49 -9.54
N ARG A 97 11.72 -12.59 -9.27
CA ARG A 97 10.28 -12.68 -9.49
C ARG A 97 9.52 -11.68 -8.62
N LYS A 98 9.87 -11.60 -7.35
CA LYS A 98 9.27 -10.63 -6.41
C LYS A 98 9.55 -9.19 -6.84
N LEU A 99 10.77 -8.90 -7.26
CA LEU A 99 11.15 -7.57 -7.72
C LEU A 99 10.34 -7.16 -8.96
N LYS A 100 10.20 -8.04 -9.94
CA LYS A 100 9.38 -7.79 -11.13
C LYS A 100 7.93 -7.49 -10.75
N LYS A 101 7.41 -8.22 -9.77
CA LYS A 101 6.04 -8.02 -9.27
C LYS A 101 5.89 -6.64 -8.61
N TYR A 102 6.84 -6.26 -7.75
CA TYR A 102 6.82 -4.95 -7.11
C TYR A 102 6.90 -3.81 -8.13
N LEU A 103 7.75 -3.94 -9.15
CA LEU A 103 7.88 -2.94 -10.19
C LEU A 103 6.59 -2.79 -11.00
N LYS A 104 5.91 -3.89 -11.27
CA LYS A 104 4.62 -3.88 -11.96
C LYS A 104 3.55 -3.17 -11.13
N ILE A 105 3.50 -3.45 -9.83
CA ILE A 105 2.57 -2.80 -8.90
C ILE A 105 2.91 -1.30 -8.79
N LYS A 106 4.19 -0.96 -8.73
CA LYS A 106 4.66 0.42 -8.70
C LYS A 106 4.18 1.21 -9.93
N LYS A 107 4.27 0.62 -11.09
CA LYS A 107 3.79 1.23 -12.34
C LYS A 107 2.29 1.50 -12.28
N LYS A 108 1.53 0.56 -11.76
CA LYS A 108 0.08 0.71 -11.53
C LYS A 108 -0.20 1.86 -10.55
N SER A 109 0.57 1.94 -9.47
CA SER A 109 0.46 3.02 -8.50
C SER A 109 0.71 4.38 -9.13
N ASP A 110 1.75 4.50 -9.93
CA ASP A 110 2.10 5.76 -10.60
C ASP A 110 0.98 6.21 -11.55
N THR A 111 0.39 5.28 -12.28
CA THR A 111 -0.74 5.56 -13.17
C THR A 111 -1.95 6.08 -12.38
N LEU A 112 -2.26 5.44 -11.26
CA LEU A 112 -3.38 5.86 -10.40
C LEU A 112 -3.12 7.21 -9.73
N LYS A 113 -1.88 7.50 -9.35
CA LYS A 113 -1.53 8.81 -8.78
C LYS A 113 -1.85 9.95 -9.74
N ASN A 114 -1.61 9.74 -11.02
CA ASN A 114 -1.93 10.77 -12.03
C ASN A 114 -3.43 11.05 -12.12
N LYS A 115 -4.26 10.08 -11.77
CA LYS A 115 -5.72 10.23 -11.80
C LYS A 115 -6.30 10.72 -10.47
N VAL A 116 -5.73 10.26 -9.34
CA VAL A 116 -6.29 10.49 -8.01
C VAL A 116 -5.62 11.66 -7.30
N CYS A 117 -4.34 11.82 -7.48
CA CYS A 117 -3.58 12.92 -6.92
C CYS A 117 -3.45 14.04 -7.94
#